data_97f0f4c7bc52e770c23a80340857eb4f
#
_entry.id   97f0f4c7bc52e770c23a80340857eb4f
#
_cell.length_a   1.000
_cell.length_b   1.000
_cell.length_c   1.000
_cell.angle_alpha   90.00
_cell.angle_beta   90.00
_cell.angle_gamma   90.00
#
_symmetry.space_group_name_H-M   'P 1'
#
loop_
_entity.id
_entity.type
_entity.pdbx_description
1 polymer ?
#
loop_
_entity_poly.entity_id
_entity_poly.type
_entity_poly.pdbx_seq_one_letter_code
_entity_poly.pdbx_strand_id
1 'polypeptide(L)'
;MAQLNLTEPEVPAAGLEPAVQGQRAGIVRAAGINSLGNVASRVLGMVRGSVVAFVFGASGATGAFDAVQTVPKMVYELLVGGMLSAALVPVLSEYATAERREEMDHILSVLLTLAGAALVLVVLVLELGARVFVPLLVGGFEAALMDTATVLTRIMVPAVLIYGISGLIQAYHLARKEFVYPALGGSAHNLGLIVTVLVLAGRLDVSSLAVGVVVAAAAQLLVQLPGLRGTRLRLRFDWRHPVIRRILKLYAPVLLSIIVANAGIIIDRNLASRTLPQALTWMARATELIQISLGLVSMAISMAVLPTLSQIDARVELDRFKRTFCGGLRLVIAVII
;
A
#
# COMPACT_ATOMS: atom_id res chain seq x y z
N MET A 1 17.68 -41.17 54.32
CA MET A 1 16.91 -40.03 53.74
C MET A 1 17.90 -38.95 53.38
N ALA A 2 18.34 -38.92 52.13
CA ALA A 2 19.24 -37.90 51.60
C ALA A 2 18.38 -36.88 50.83
N GLN A 3 18.34 -35.66 51.31
CA GLN A 3 17.71 -34.56 50.61
C GLN A 3 18.64 -34.09 49.47
N LEU A 4 18.19 -34.26 48.21
CA LEU A 4 18.83 -33.66 47.06
C LEU A 4 18.50 -32.16 47.04
N ASN A 5 19.48 -31.33 47.30
CA ASN A 5 19.45 -29.91 47.18
C ASN A 5 19.61 -29.56 45.69
N LEU A 6 18.54 -29.37 44.95
CA LEU A 6 18.54 -28.82 43.58
C LEU A 6 18.64 -27.30 43.68
N THR A 7 19.86 -26.78 43.72
CA THR A 7 20.10 -25.36 43.44
C THR A 7 19.95 -25.15 41.95
N GLU A 8 18.83 -24.55 41.52
CA GLU A 8 18.70 -23.99 40.18
C GLU A 8 19.78 -22.91 39.97
N PRO A 9 20.45 -22.89 38.82
CA PRO A 9 21.39 -21.82 38.53
C PRO A 9 20.62 -20.49 38.37
N GLU A 10 20.82 -19.56 39.31
CA GLU A 10 20.43 -18.17 39.16
C GLU A 10 21.09 -17.58 37.92
N VAL A 11 20.29 -17.43 36.83
CA VAL A 11 20.69 -16.63 35.68
C VAL A 11 20.67 -15.15 36.11
N PRO A 12 21.81 -14.42 36.04
CA PRO A 12 21.84 -13.05 36.51
C PRO A 12 20.92 -12.17 35.68
N ALA A 13 19.84 -11.71 36.26
CA ALA A 13 18.81 -10.86 35.64
C ALA A 13 19.33 -9.46 35.23
N ALA A 14 20.52 -9.07 35.72
CA ALA A 14 21.08 -7.74 35.50
C ALA A 14 21.56 -7.42 34.08
N GLY A 15 21.74 -8.43 33.21
CA GLY A 15 22.21 -8.23 31.83
C GLY A 15 21.11 -8.18 30.75
N LEU A 16 19.88 -8.60 31.06
CA LEU A 16 18.79 -8.69 30.11
C LEU A 16 17.94 -7.40 30.01
N GLU A 17 17.90 -6.58 31.07
CA GLU A 17 17.10 -5.35 31.09
C GLU A 17 17.53 -4.28 30.08
N PRO A 18 18.82 -3.95 29.90
CA PRO A 18 19.22 -2.90 28.93
C PRO A 18 18.97 -3.30 27.48
N ALA A 19 19.17 -4.57 27.13
CA ALA A 19 18.91 -5.07 25.78
C ALA A 19 17.41 -5.09 25.44
N VAL A 20 16.55 -5.47 26.39
CA VAL A 20 15.10 -5.45 26.25
C VAL A 20 14.55 -4.03 26.19
N GLN A 21 15.10 -3.11 26.97
CA GLN A 21 14.74 -1.69 26.93
C GLN A 21 15.15 -1.03 25.61
N GLY A 22 16.37 -1.31 25.11
CA GLY A 22 16.82 -0.82 23.82
C GLY A 22 15.97 -1.32 22.65
N GLN A 23 15.56 -2.58 22.69
CA GLN A 23 14.69 -3.18 21.68
C GLN A 23 13.27 -2.60 21.73
N ARG A 24 12.73 -2.35 22.92
CA ARG A 24 11.43 -1.67 23.10
C ARG A 24 11.47 -0.24 22.59
N ALA A 25 12.51 0.52 22.90
CA ALA A 25 12.67 1.90 22.40
C ALA A 25 12.76 1.94 20.85
N GLY A 26 13.45 0.97 20.25
CA GLY A 26 13.51 0.81 18.79
C GLY A 26 12.14 0.54 18.15
N ILE A 27 11.34 -0.35 18.75
CA ILE A 27 9.99 -0.69 18.29
C ILE A 27 9.05 0.53 18.41
N VAL A 28 9.08 1.24 19.54
CA VAL A 28 8.26 2.44 19.76
C VAL A 28 8.62 3.54 18.76
N ARG A 29 9.91 3.78 18.52
CA ARG A 29 10.37 4.75 17.52
C ARG A 29 9.91 4.38 16.10
N ALA A 30 10.04 3.11 15.72
CA ALA A 30 9.61 2.60 14.42
C ALA A 30 8.09 2.73 14.23
N ALA A 31 7.31 2.37 15.25
CA ALA A 31 5.86 2.55 15.26
C ALA A 31 5.47 4.02 15.16
N GLY A 32 6.17 4.91 15.89
CA GLY A 32 5.95 6.36 15.83
C GLY A 32 6.20 6.94 14.44
N ILE A 33 7.32 6.60 13.80
CA ILE A 33 7.66 7.06 12.44
C ILE A 33 6.59 6.59 11.44
N ASN A 34 6.21 5.32 11.50
CA ASN A 34 5.21 4.77 10.59
C ASN A 34 3.83 5.41 10.79
N SER A 35 3.44 5.64 12.05
CA SER A 35 2.18 6.30 12.39
C SER A 35 2.14 7.75 11.93
N LEU A 36 3.19 8.52 12.18
CA LEU A 36 3.30 9.91 11.71
C LEU A 36 3.29 9.99 10.18
N GLY A 37 4.01 9.11 9.49
CA GLY A 37 4.00 9.04 8.03
C GLY A 37 2.62 8.72 7.46
N ASN A 38 1.90 7.78 8.08
CA ASN A 38 0.53 7.45 7.70
C ASN A 38 -0.45 8.61 7.94
N VAL A 39 -0.35 9.31 9.07
CA VAL A 39 -1.18 10.50 9.34
C VAL A 39 -0.89 11.60 8.33
N ALA A 40 0.39 11.93 8.10
CA ALA A 40 0.80 12.92 7.12
C ALA A 40 0.30 12.59 5.70
N SER A 41 0.43 11.32 5.30
CA SER A 41 -0.08 10.85 4.00
C SER A 41 -1.60 10.98 3.89
N ARG A 42 -2.36 10.70 4.96
CA ARG A 42 -3.82 10.86 4.98
C ARG A 42 -4.23 12.33 4.88
N VAL A 43 -3.59 13.21 5.66
CA VAL A 43 -3.84 14.66 5.58
C VAL A 43 -3.54 15.19 4.18
N LEU A 44 -2.39 14.81 3.60
CA LEU A 44 -2.06 15.18 2.23
C LEU A 44 -3.03 14.57 1.21
N GLY A 45 -3.57 13.37 1.46
CA GLY A 45 -4.63 12.77 0.65
C GLY A 45 -5.92 13.60 0.65
N MET A 46 -6.32 14.14 1.82
CA MET A 46 -7.47 15.07 1.93
C MET A 46 -7.20 16.36 1.15
N VAL A 47 -6.02 16.97 1.34
CA VAL A 47 -5.62 18.17 0.59
C VAL A 47 -5.64 17.90 -0.91
N ARG A 48 -5.13 16.77 -1.36
CA ARG A 48 -5.18 16.34 -2.77
C ARG A 48 -6.64 16.29 -3.26
N GLY A 49 -7.53 15.60 -2.52
CA GLY A 49 -8.94 15.50 -2.87
C GLY A 49 -9.60 16.89 -2.98
N SER A 50 -9.31 17.80 -2.03
CA SER A 50 -9.79 19.18 -2.04
C SER A 50 -9.25 19.99 -3.23
N VAL A 51 -7.96 19.86 -3.56
CA VAL A 51 -7.35 20.52 -4.73
C VAL A 51 -7.98 20.02 -6.03
N VAL A 52 -8.16 18.71 -6.19
CA VAL A 52 -8.82 18.15 -7.38
C VAL A 52 -10.27 18.64 -7.50
N ALA A 53 -11.01 18.65 -6.39
CA ALA A 53 -12.39 19.14 -6.37
C ALA A 53 -12.48 20.66 -6.66
N PHE A 54 -11.53 21.46 -6.15
CA PHE A 54 -11.47 22.90 -6.39
C PHE A 54 -11.14 23.23 -7.86
N VAL A 55 -10.18 22.51 -8.45
CA VAL A 55 -9.70 22.81 -9.81
C VAL A 55 -10.65 22.30 -10.88
N PHE A 56 -11.20 21.09 -10.73
CA PHE A 56 -11.98 20.43 -11.79
C PHE A 56 -13.47 20.26 -11.47
N GLY A 57 -13.87 20.43 -10.22
CA GLY A 57 -15.25 20.20 -9.79
C GLY A 57 -15.73 18.76 -10.01
N ALA A 58 -17.05 18.58 -10.01
CA ALA A 58 -17.71 17.33 -10.37
C ALA A 58 -18.16 17.41 -11.82
N SER A 59 -17.36 16.89 -12.74
CA SER A 59 -17.63 16.86 -14.17
C SER A 59 -17.58 15.43 -14.73
N GLY A 60 -18.08 15.22 -15.95
CA GLY A 60 -17.92 13.94 -16.63
C GLY A 60 -16.45 13.57 -16.85
N ALA A 61 -15.59 14.56 -17.12
CA ALA A 61 -14.16 14.35 -17.33
C ALA A 61 -13.44 13.91 -16.03
N THR A 62 -13.78 14.50 -14.87
CA THR A 62 -13.28 14.00 -13.57
C THR A 62 -13.86 12.63 -13.24
N GLY A 63 -15.12 12.35 -13.63
CA GLY A 63 -15.72 11.02 -13.52
C GLY A 63 -14.97 9.98 -14.35
N ALA A 64 -14.58 10.34 -15.57
CA ALA A 64 -13.75 9.49 -16.43
C ALA A 64 -12.39 9.20 -15.77
N PHE A 65 -11.70 10.20 -15.24
CA PHE A 65 -10.46 10.02 -14.50
C PHE A 65 -10.65 9.12 -13.27
N ASP A 66 -11.64 9.39 -12.42
CA ASP A 66 -11.91 8.62 -11.20
C ASP A 66 -12.24 7.14 -11.49
N ALA A 67 -12.89 6.88 -12.63
CA ALA A 67 -13.13 5.52 -13.09
C ALA A 67 -11.85 4.80 -13.51
N VAL A 68 -11.10 5.40 -14.44
CA VAL A 68 -9.94 4.71 -15.05
C VAL A 68 -8.72 4.68 -14.13
N GLN A 69 -8.60 5.60 -13.16
CA GLN A 69 -7.61 5.53 -12.07
C GLN A 69 -7.73 4.22 -11.25
N THR A 70 -8.89 3.59 -11.29
CA THR A 70 -9.10 2.28 -10.64
C THR A 70 -8.13 1.22 -11.17
N VAL A 71 -7.73 1.25 -12.45
CA VAL A 71 -6.82 0.25 -13.03
C VAL A 71 -5.42 0.28 -12.39
N PRO A 72 -4.65 1.40 -12.41
CA PRO A 72 -3.36 1.44 -11.73
C PRO A 72 -3.48 1.22 -10.22
N LYS A 73 -4.58 1.65 -9.61
CA LYS A 73 -4.83 1.43 -8.18
C LYS A 73 -5.03 -0.05 -7.85
N MET A 74 -5.79 -0.80 -8.65
CA MET A 74 -5.95 -2.25 -8.49
C MET A 74 -4.61 -2.98 -8.59
N VAL A 75 -3.77 -2.63 -9.56
CA VAL A 75 -2.45 -3.25 -9.70
C VAL A 75 -1.55 -2.88 -8.51
N TYR A 76 -1.61 -1.65 -8.04
CA TYR A 76 -0.91 -1.23 -6.82
C TYR A 76 -1.36 -2.03 -5.60
N GLU A 77 -2.65 -2.19 -5.37
CA GLU A 77 -3.21 -2.98 -4.26
C GLU A 77 -2.83 -4.46 -4.36
N LEU A 78 -2.82 -5.02 -5.56
CA LEU A 78 -2.34 -6.38 -5.82
C LEU A 78 -0.90 -6.54 -5.36
N LEU A 79 -0.01 -5.66 -5.79
CA LEU A 79 1.43 -5.79 -5.56
C LEU A 79 1.83 -5.31 -4.16
N VAL A 80 1.34 -4.16 -3.73
CA VAL A 80 1.76 -3.52 -2.47
C VAL A 80 0.87 -3.96 -1.31
N GLY A 81 -0.45 -3.93 -1.47
CA GLY A 81 -1.38 -4.30 -0.40
C GLY A 81 -1.34 -5.79 -0.05
N GLY A 82 -1.48 -6.65 -1.05
CA GLY A 82 -1.58 -8.10 -0.86
C GLY A 82 -0.24 -8.83 -0.81
N MET A 83 0.57 -8.68 -1.86
CA MET A 83 1.82 -9.42 -2.01
C MET A 83 2.88 -9.01 -0.97
N LEU A 84 2.97 -7.70 -0.67
CA LEU A 84 3.94 -7.15 0.26
C LEU A 84 3.76 -7.74 1.66
N SER A 85 2.55 -7.67 2.21
CA SER A 85 2.26 -8.11 3.58
C SER A 85 2.22 -9.63 3.71
N ALA A 86 1.66 -10.34 2.73
CA ALA A 86 1.43 -11.77 2.83
C ALA A 86 2.66 -12.63 2.47
N ALA A 87 3.53 -12.15 1.59
CA ALA A 87 4.61 -12.97 1.04
C ALA A 87 5.99 -12.30 1.08
N LEU A 88 6.11 -11.06 0.59
CA LEU A 88 7.44 -10.44 0.41
C LEU A 88 8.12 -10.12 1.74
N VAL A 89 7.45 -9.40 2.64
CA VAL A 89 8.05 -8.99 3.92
C VAL A 89 8.40 -10.20 4.78
N PRO A 90 7.52 -11.19 5.00
CA PRO A 90 7.87 -12.39 5.78
C PRO A 90 9.06 -13.14 5.20
N VAL A 91 9.08 -13.37 3.89
CA VAL A 91 10.17 -14.13 3.25
C VAL A 91 11.47 -13.34 3.24
N LEU A 92 11.46 -12.05 2.88
CA LEU A 92 12.67 -11.23 2.86
C LEU A 92 13.25 -11.00 4.27
N SER A 93 12.42 -10.97 5.31
CA SER A 93 12.88 -10.80 6.70
C SER A 93 13.76 -11.94 7.18
N GLU A 94 13.61 -13.15 6.62
CA GLU A 94 14.47 -14.30 6.94
C GLU A 94 15.92 -14.10 6.44
N TYR A 95 16.11 -13.22 5.45
CA TYR A 95 17.41 -12.88 4.85
C TYR A 95 17.96 -11.53 5.33
N ALA A 96 17.22 -10.82 6.19
CA ALA A 96 17.59 -9.48 6.64
C ALA A 96 18.63 -9.46 7.78
N THR A 97 19.55 -10.43 7.79
CA THR A 97 20.69 -10.49 8.71
C THR A 97 21.96 -9.97 8.04
N ALA A 98 22.97 -9.58 8.84
CA ALA A 98 24.21 -9.05 8.31
C ALA A 98 24.96 -10.08 7.44
N GLU A 99 24.90 -11.35 7.85
CA GLU A 99 25.58 -12.45 7.18
C GLU A 99 24.94 -12.83 5.84
N ARG A 100 23.64 -12.58 5.68
CA ARG A 100 22.87 -12.95 4.48
C ARG A 100 22.52 -11.77 3.59
N ARG A 101 23.17 -10.63 3.78
CA ARG A 101 22.89 -9.39 3.03
C ARG A 101 23.07 -9.56 1.52
N GLU A 102 24.12 -10.23 1.08
CA GLU A 102 24.37 -10.47 -0.35
C GLU A 102 23.28 -11.37 -0.97
N GLU A 103 22.77 -12.34 -0.22
CA GLU A 103 21.67 -13.19 -0.64
C GLU A 103 20.36 -12.41 -0.74
N MET A 104 20.09 -11.53 0.22
CA MET A 104 18.95 -10.61 0.18
C MET A 104 18.99 -9.68 -1.03
N ASP A 105 20.15 -9.09 -1.35
CA ASP A 105 20.38 -8.25 -2.52
C ASP A 105 20.18 -9.05 -3.83
N HIS A 106 20.62 -10.32 -3.83
CA HIS A 106 20.40 -11.22 -4.95
C HIS A 106 18.90 -11.49 -5.16
N ILE A 107 18.17 -11.84 -4.10
CA ILE A 107 16.72 -12.09 -4.15
C ILE A 107 15.98 -10.85 -4.63
N LEU A 108 16.31 -9.66 -4.10
CA LEU A 108 15.71 -8.41 -4.56
C LEU A 108 15.98 -8.17 -6.06
N SER A 109 17.20 -8.43 -6.52
CA SER A 109 17.58 -8.29 -7.94
C SER A 109 16.75 -9.22 -8.84
N VAL A 110 16.57 -10.48 -8.44
CA VAL A 110 15.73 -11.45 -9.16
C VAL A 110 14.26 -10.99 -9.17
N LEU A 111 13.73 -10.57 -8.01
CA LEU A 111 12.36 -10.08 -7.90
C LEU A 111 12.11 -8.84 -8.78
N LEU A 112 13.00 -7.85 -8.73
CA LEU A 112 12.90 -6.64 -9.56
C LEU A 112 12.95 -6.96 -11.05
N THR A 113 13.79 -7.92 -11.45
CA THR A 113 13.92 -8.32 -12.86
C THR A 113 12.70 -9.06 -13.33
N LEU A 114 12.23 -10.08 -12.60
CA LEU A 114 11.09 -10.91 -13.01
C LEU A 114 9.77 -10.14 -12.93
N ALA A 115 9.53 -9.45 -11.81
CA ALA A 115 8.32 -8.65 -11.64
C ALA A 115 8.34 -7.44 -12.59
N GLY A 116 9.50 -6.80 -12.81
CA GLY A 116 9.65 -5.74 -13.79
C GLY A 116 9.30 -6.21 -15.20
N ALA A 117 9.81 -7.35 -15.64
CA ALA A 117 9.47 -7.94 -16.95
C ALA A 117 7.96 -8.27 -17.04
N ALA A 118 7.38 -8.88 -16.01
CA ALA A 118 5.96 -9.17 -15.97
C ALA A 118 5.10 -7.87 -16.00
N LEU A 119 5.51 -6.85 -15.27
CA LEU A 119 4.81 -5.56 -15.26
C LEU A 119 4.92 -4.81 -16.58
N VAL A 120 6.07 -4.87 -17.26
CA VAL A 120 6.21 -4.33 -18.62
C VAL A 120 5.22 -5.02 -19.55
N LEU A 121 5.08 -6.35 -19.47
CA LEU A 121 4.09 -7.07 -20.26
C LEU A 121 2.66 -6.63 -19.91
N VAL A 122 2.33 -6.47 -18.63
CA VAL A 122 1.01 -5.95 -18.18
C VAL A 122 0.77 -4.55 -18.72
N VAL A 123 1.76 -3.65 -18.64
CA VAL A 123 1.66 -2.28 -19.20
C VAL A 123 1.40 -2.34 -20.70
N LEU A 124 2.13 -3.15 -21.44
CA LEU A 124 1.91 -3.31 -22.89
C LEU A 124 0.52 -3.83 -23.22
N VAL A 125 0.04 -4.84 -22.49
CA VAL A 125 -1.32 -5.41 -22.67
C VAL A 125 -2.38 -4.36 -22.36
N LEU A 126 -2.23 -3.59 -21.28
CA LEU A 126 -3.17 -2.53 -20.92
C LEU A 126 -3.13 -1.35 -21.90
N GLU A 127 -1.95 -0.97 -22.39
CA GLU A 127 -1.77 0.10 -23.37
C GLU A 127 -2.41 -0.24 -24.72
N LEU A 128 -2.10 -1.42 -25.25
CA LEU A 128 -2.66 -1.90 -26.52
C LEU A 128 -4.15 -2.23 -26.39
N GLY A 129 -4.56 -2.79 -25.24
CA GLY A 129 -5.93 -3.18 -24.97
C GLY A 129 -6.82 -2.07 -24.39
N ALA A 130 -6.33 -0.83 -24.20
CA ALA A 130 -7.07 0.24 -23.55
C ALA A 130 -8.47 0.45 -24.14
N ARG A 131 -8.61 0.39 -25.47
CA ARG A 131 -9.90 0.53 -26.16
C ARG A 131 -10.89 -0.61 -25.88
N VAL A 132 -10.41 -1.77 -25.41
CA VAL A 132 -11.23 -2.92 -25.03
C VAL A 132 -11.56 -2.89 -23.54
N PHE A 133 -10.58 -2.53 -22.69
CA PHE A 133 -10.75 -2.55 -21.24
C PHE A 133 -11.55 -1.35 -20.71
N VAL A 134 -11.40 -0.15 -21.31
CA VAL A 134 -12.12 1.03 -20.86
C VAL A 134 -13.64 0.87 -20.94
N PRO A 135 -14.23 0.34 -22.02
CA PRO A 135 -15.66 0.06 -22.07
C PRO A 135 -16.16 -0.94 -21.03
N LEU A 136 -15.32 -1.87 -20.55
CA LEU A 136 -15.68 -2.77 -19.46
C LEU A 136 -15.83 -2.01 -18.13
N LEU A 137 -15.07 -0.93 -17.93
CA LEU A 137 -15.12 -0.11 -16.73
C LEU A 137 -16.25 0.94 -16.78
N VAL A 138 -16.45 1.56 -17.94
CA VAL A 138 -17.31 2.75 -18.10
C VAL A 138 -18.21 2.64 -19.34
N GLY A 139 -18.80 1.47 -19.55
CA GLY A 139 -19.63 1.16 -20.73
C GLY A 139 -20.89 2.02 -20.90
N GLY A 140 -21.24 2.84 -19.91
CA GLY A 140 -22.34 3.81 -19.99
C GLY A 140 -21.93 5.20 -20.46
N PHE A 141 -20.65 5.46 -20.74
CA PHE A 141 -20.19 6.77 -21.20
C PHE A 141 -20.50 6.98 -22.68
N GLU A 142 -20.82 8.23 -23.04
CA GLU A 142 -20.88 8.69 -24.42
C GLU A 142 -19.52 8.63 -25.10
N ALA A 143 -19.48 8.59 -26.44
CA ALA A 143 -18.26 8.40 -27.23
C ALA A 143 -17.14 9.38 -26.87
N ALA A 144 -17.45 10.67 -26.70
CA ALA A 144 -16.44 11.69 -26.35
C ALA A 144 -15.81 11.46 -24.97
N LEU A 145 -16.61 11.02 -24.00
CA LEU A 145 -16.12 10.70 -22.65
C LEU A 145 -15.33 9.37 -22.65
N MET A 146 -15.74 8.43 -23.48
CA MET A 146 -15.02 7.16 -23.68
C MET A 146 -13.64 7.38 -24.28
N ASP A 147 -13.51 8.26 -25.25
CA ASP A 147 -12.22 8.65 -25.83
C ASP A 147 -11.34 9.34 -24.78
N THR A 148 -11.91 10.27 -24.01
CA THR A 148 -11.21 10.91 -22.89
C THR A 148 -10.72 9.86 -21.89
N ALA A 149 -11.57 8.94 -21.45
CA ALA A 149 -11.22 7.86 -20.54
C ALA A 149 -10.08 6.97 -21.10
N THR A 150 -10.10 6.70 -22.39
CA THR A 150 -9.08 5.90 -23.07
C THR A 150 -7.73 6.64 -23.09
N VAL A 151 -7.71 7.93 -23.39
CA VAL A 151 -6.50 8.76 -23.37
C VAL A 151 -5.92 8.82 -21.94
N LEU A 152 -6.77 9.11 -20.95
CA LEU A 152 -6.34 9.14 -19.54
C LEU A 152 -5.76 7.80 -19.10
N THR A 153 -6.37 6.67 -19.48
CA THR A 153 -5.85 5.33 -19.20
C THR A 153 -4.44 5.16 -19.74
N ARG A 154 -4.20 5.49 -21.00
CA ARG A 154 -2.88 5.36 -21.63
C ARG A 154 -1.81 6.20 -20.95
N ILE A 155 -2.15 7.44 -20.55
CA ILE A 155 -1.22 8.29 -19.80
C ILE A 155 -0.87 7.67 -18.44
N MET A 156 -1.83 7.02 -17.76
CA MET A 156 -1.63 6.47 -16.41
C MET A 156 -1.02 5.08 -16.36
N VAL A 157 -1.22 4.26 -17.39
CA VAL A 157 -0.76 2.86 -17.41
C VAL A 157 0.73 2.70 -17.11
N PRO A 158 1.66 3.57 -17.55
CA PRO A 158 3.07 3.50 -17.15
C PRO A 158 3.30 3.57 -15.64
N ALA A 159 2.42 4.22 -14.87
CA ALA A 159 2.51 4.26 -13.42
C ALA A 159 2.42 2.87 -12.77
N VAL A 160 1.78 1.90 -13.42
CA VAL A 160 1.68 0.50 -12.95
C VAL A 160 3.07 -0.11 -12.75
N LEU A 161 3.98 0.09 -13.71
CA LEU A 161 5.36 -0.40 -13.60
C LEU A 161 6.09 0.28 -12.42
N ILE A 162 5.94 1.60 -12.29
CA ILE A 162 6.59 2.38 -11.24
C ILE A 162 6.07 1.96 -9.86
N TYR A 163 4.76 1.78 -9.71
CA TYR A 163 4.16 1.28 -8.45
C TYR A 163 4.65 -0.11 -8.08
N GLY A 164 4.76 -1.02 -9.05
CA GLY A 164 5.23 -2.37 -8.78
C GLY A 164 6.69 -2.40 -8.31
N ILE A 165 7.57 -1.65 -8.98
CA ILE A 165 8.97 -1.49 -8.54
C ILE A 165 9.03 -0.85 -7.16
N SER A 166 8.27 0.23 -6.93
CA SER A 166 8.18 0.90 -5.62
C SER A 166 7.71 -0.05 -4.52
N GLY A 167 6.73 -0.92 -4.79
CA GLY A 167 6.24 -1.91 -3.83
C GLY A 167 7.29 -2.95 -3.45
N LEU A 168 8.07 -3.44 -4.41
CA LEU A 168 9.17 -4.39 -4.12
C LEU A 168 10.26 -3.75 -3.26
N ILE A 169 10.64 -2.50 -3.57
CA ILE A 169 11.62 -1.74 -2.79
C ILE A 169 11.07 -1.45 -1.39
N GLN A 170 9.80 -1.13 -1.27
CA GLN A 170 9.13 -0.95 0.02
C GLN A 170 9.18 -2.23 0.87
N ALA A 171 8.93 -3.42 0.28
CA ALA A 171 9.05 -4.69 0.98
C ALA A 171 10.48 -4.93 1.50
N TYR A 172 11.48 -4.60 0.69
CA TYR A 172 12.89 -4.69 1.07
C TYR A 172 13.22 -3.79 2.28
N HIS A 173 12.76 -2.53 2.28
CA HIS A 173 12.96 -1.63 3.42
C HIS A 173 12.25 -2.13 4.68
N LEU A 174 11.01 -2.59 4.56
CA LEU A 174 10.25 -3.11 5.70
C LEU A 174 10.90 -4.38 6.28
N ALA A 175 11.40 -5.28 5.44
CA ALA A 175 12.13 -6.46 5.87
C ALA A 175 13.41 -6.10 6.66
N ARG A 176 14.08 -5.01 6.28
CA ARG A 176 15.26 -4.46 6.99
C ARG A 176 14.89 -3.59 8.20
N LYS A 177 13.60 -3.47 8.52
CA LYS A 177 13.09 -2.59 9.59
C LYS A 177 13.40 -1.10 9.36
N GLU A 178 13.55 -0.70 8.11
CA GLU A 178 13.75 0.69 7.68
C GLU A 178 12.39 1.32 7.34
N PHE A 179 11.72 1.91 8.31
CA PHE A 179 10.35 2.41 8.16
C PHE A 179 10.25 3.84 7.60
N VAL A 180 11.34 4.59 7.58
CA VAL A 180 11.35 6.01 7.17
C VAL A 180 10.95 6.17 5.69
N TYR A 181 11.58 5.42 4.80
CA TYR A 181 11.32 5.50 3.37
C TYR A 181 9.90 5.09 2.98
N PRO A 182 9.38 3.93 3.46
CA PRO A 182 7.97 3.57 3.27
C PRO A 182 7.00 4.63 3.81
N ALA A 183 7.25 5.18 4.99
CA ALA A 183 6.39 6.19 5.61
C ALA A 183 6.31 7.51 4.81
N LEU A 184 7.42 7.92 4.19
CA LEU A 184 7.47 9.10 3.33
C LEU A 184 6.85 8.87 1.95
N GLY A 185 6.81 7.64 1.46
CA GLY A 185 6.33 7.29 0.12
C GLY A 185 4.92 7.79 -0.17
N GLY A 186 3.97 7.57 0.75
CA GLY A 186 2.59 8.02 0.60
C GLY A 186 2.46 9.55 0.58
N SER A 187 3.26 10.25 1.38
CA SER A 187 3.29 11.71 1.39
C SER A 187 3.87 12.27 0.09
N ALA A 188 4.98 11.70 -0.40
CA ALA A 188 5.58 12.06 -1.68
C ALA A 188 4.62 11.84 -2.86
N HIS A 189 3.88 10.73 -2.84
CA HIS A 189 2.85 10.44 -3.82
C HIS A 189 1.78 11.55 -3.86
N ASN A 190 1.19 11.89 -2.72
CA ASN A 190 0.15 12.91 -2.67
C ASN A 190 0.68 14.29 -3.08
N LEU A 191 1.89 14.67 -2.64
CA LEU A 191 2.54 15.93 -3.03
C LEU A 191 2.82 15.97 -4.54
N GLY A 192 3.34 14.88 -5.11
CA GLY A 192 3.60 14.78 -6.54
C GLY A 192 2.35 15.06 -7.39
N LEU A 193 1.21 14.48 -6.99
CA LEU A 193 -0.05 14.72 -7.69
C LEU A 193 -0.55 16.15 -7.49
N ILE A 194 -0.53 16.68 -6.26
CA ILE A 194 -0.96 18.06 -5.95
C ILE A 194 -0.16 19.07 -6.79
N VAL A 195 1.17 18.97 -6.76
CA VAL A 195 2.05 19.88 -7.51
C VAL A 195 1.78 19.80 -9.00
N THR A 196 1.66 18.59 -9.54
CA THR A 196 1.39 18.40 -10.98
C THR A 196 0.07 19.03 -11.40
N VAL A 197 -0.99 18.83 -10.62
CA VAL A 197 -2.30 19.44 -10.90
C VAL A 197 -2.21 20.96 -10.86
N LEU A 198 -1.63 21.53 -9.81
CA LEU A 198 -1.54 23.00 -9.68
C LEU A 198 -0.72 23.66 -10.79
N VAL A 199 0.30 22.97 -11.31
CA VAL A 199 1.16 23.50 -12.38
C VAL A 199 0.60 23.28 -13.76
N LEU A 200 -0.02 22.11 -14.01
CA LEU A 200 -0.39 21.68 -15.36
C LEU A 200 -1.90 21.78 -15.67
N ALA A 201 -2.78 22.00 -14.70
CA ALA A 201 -4.22 22.04 -14.93
C ALA A 201 -4.62 23.10 -15.96
N GLY A 202 -3.98 24.29 -15.93
CA GLY A 202 -4.27 25.34 -16.89
C GLY A 202 -3.84 25.07 -18.34
N ARG A 203 -3.02 24.02 -18.57
CA ARG A 203 -2.52 23.64 -19.91
C ARG A 203 -3.06 22.31 -20.41
N LEU A 204 -3.24 21.35 -19.52
CA LEU A 204 -3.58 19.97 -19.87
C LEU A 204 -4.99 19.59 -19.42
N ASP A 205 -5.70 20.51 -18.77
CA ASP A 205 -7.02 20.24 -18.20
C ASP A 205 -7.03 18.92 -17.40
N VAL A 206 -8.04 18.07 -17.54
CA VAL A 206 -8.18 16.79 -16.83
C VAL A 206 -7.01 15.81 -17.06
N SER A 207 -6.32 15.92 -18.20
CA SER A 207 -5.13 15.11 -18.48
C SER A 207 -3.98 15.38 -17.50
N SER A 208 -3.96 16.54 -16.84
CA SER A 208 -3.00 16.86 -15.76
C SER A 208 -3.13 15.91 -14.57
N LEU A 209 -4.33 15.39 -14.30
CA LEU A 209 -4.56 14.37 -13.27
C LEU A 209 -3.88 13.05 -13.64
N ALA A 210 -3.99 12.64 -14.90
CA ALA A 210 -3.38 11.41 -15.38
C ALA A 210 -1.83 11.49 -15.36
N VAL A 211 -1.26 12.61 -15.82
CA VAL A 211 0.18 12.91 -15.67
C VAL A 211 0.56 12.95 -14.19
N GLY A 212 -0.28 13.55 -13.36
CA GLY A 212 -0.10 13.63 -11.92
C GLY A 212 0.04 12.26 -11.25
N VAL A 213 -0.70 11.25 -11.70
CA VAL A 213 -0.57 9.87 -11.19
C VAL A 213 0.81 9.30 -11.51
N VAL A 214 1.34 9.53 -12.71
CA VAL A 214 2.68 9.06 -13.09
C VAL A 214 3.77 9.78 -12.28
N VAL A 215 3.66 11.11 -12.15
CA VAL A 215 4.60 11.92 -11.35
C VAL A 215 4.53 11.52 -9.87
N ALA A 216 3.35 11.27 -9.35
CA ALA A 216 3.14 10.79 -7.98
C ALA A 216 3.80 9.42 -7.74
N ALA A 217 3.62 8.48 -8.67
CA ALA A 217 4.29 7.18 -8.62
C ALA A 217 5.82 7.32 -8.65
N ALA A 218 6.33 8.18 -9.53
CA ALA A 218 7.77 8.48 -9.64
C ALA A 218 8.30 9.13 -8.35
N ALA A 219 7.59 10.11 -7.78
CA ALA A 219 7.98 10.74 -6.52
C ALA A 219 8.03 9.73 -5.35
N GLN A 220 7.05 8.82 -5.28
CA GLN A 220 7.03 7.73 -4.31
C GLN A 220 8.25 6.82 -4.46
N LEU A 221 8.61 6.44 -5.68
CA LEU A 221 9.78 5.62 -5.97
C LEU A 221 11.09 6.35 -5.62
N LEU A 222 11.23 7.61 -6.05
CA LEU A 222 12.44 8.42 -5.85
C LEU A 222 12.79 8.59 -4.37
N VAL A 223 11.79 8.79 -3.51
CA VAL A 223 12.00 8.91 -2.05
C VAL A 223 12.54 7.61 -1.44
N GLN A 224 12.30 6.47 -2.05
CA GLN A 224 12.77 5.17 -1.55
C GLN A 224 14.20 4.82 -2.02
N LEU A 225 14.69 5.41 -3.12
CA LEU A 225 16.00 5.09 -3.70
C LEU A 225 17.19 5.35 -2.76
N PRO A 226 17.22 6.42 -1.93
CA PRO A 226 18.33 6.64 -1.02
C PRO A 226 18.55 5.49 -0.02
N GLY A 227 17.48 4.76 0.36
CA GLY A 227 17.59 3.59 1.24
C GLY A 227 18.23 2.36 0.58
N LEU A 228 18.38 2.37 -0.75
CA LEU A 228 19.10 1.31 -1.47
C LEU A 228 20.61 1.55 -1.56
N ARG A 229 21.14 2.61 -0.92
CA ARG A 229 22.57 2.86 -0.94
C ARG A 229 23.35 1.69 -0.34
N GLY A 230 24.33 1.21 -1.09
CA GLY A 230 25.13 0.03 -0.71
C GLY A 230 24.47 -1.31 -1.05
N THR A 231 23.29 -1.34 -1.69
CA THR A 231 22.66 -2.55 -2.23
C THR A 231 23.20 -2.82 -3.62
N ARG A 232 23.62 -4.05 -3.90
CA ARG A 232 24.17 -4.44 -5.20
C ARG A 232 23.08 -5.01 -6.10
N LEU A 233 22.34 -4.13 -6.77
CA LEU A 233 21.32 -4.54 -7.73
C LEU A 233 21.93 -4.95 -9.07
N ARG A 234 21.51 -6.10 -9.60
CA ARG A 234 21.91 -6.60 -10.92
C ARG A 234 20.70 -7.20 -11.62
N LEU A 235 20.60 -7.06 -12.94
CA LEU A 235 19.58 -7.78 -13.72
C LEU A 235 19.87 -9.28 -13.67
N ARG A 236 18.93 -10.05 -13.11
CA ARG A 236 19.07 -11.50 -12.94
C ARG A 236 17.77 -12.22 -13.27
N PHE A 237 17.79 -13.01 -14.31
CA PHE A 237 16.67 -13.88 -14.71
C PHE A 237 16.85 -15.27 -14.09
N ASP A 238 16.40 -15.43 -12.83
CA ASP A 238 16.36 -16.74 -12.16
C ASP A 238 14.93 -17.05 -11.69
N TRP A 239 14.09 -17.49 -12.62
CA TRP A 239 12.71 -17.85 -12.33
C TRP A 239 12.55 -19.18 -11.56
N ARG A 240 13.63 -19.98 -11.47
CA ARG A 240 13.67 -21.26 -10.74
C ARG A 240 14.12 -21.08 -9.28
N HIS A 241 14.49 -19.89 -8.88
CA HIS A 241 14.95 -19.64 -7.51
C HIS A 241 13.89 -20.09 -6.48
N PRO A 242 14.26 -20.90 -5.45
CA PRO A 242 13.30 -21.47 -4.49
C PRO A 242 12.42 -20.42 -3.81
N VAL A 243 13.01 -19.27 -3.50
CA VAL A 243 12.33 -18.13 -2.85
C VAL A 243 11.19 -17.59 -3.73
N ILE A 244 11.37 -17.51 -5.04
CA ILE A 244 10.33 -17.04 -5.97
C ILE A 244 9.13 -17.99 -5.93
N ARG A 245 9.37 -19.30 -5.99
CA ARG A 245 8.30 -20.30 -5.90
C ARG A 245 7.56 -20.21 -4.57
N ARG A 246 8.28 -19.98 -3.47
CA ARG A 246 7.70 -19.80 -2.14
C ARG A 246 6.82 -18.56 -2.05
N ILE A 247 7.29 -17.41 -2.56
CA ILE A 247 6.53 -16.17 -2.62
C ILE A 247 5.25 -16.36 -3.43
N LEU A 248 5.33 -16.93 -4.62
CA LEU A 248 4.16 -17.20 -5.48
C LEU A 248 3.15 -18.11 -4.79
N LYS A 249 3.61 -19.16 -4.09
CA LYS A 249 2.72 -20.09 -3.37
C LYS A 249 1.99 -19.41 -2.20
N LEU A 250 2.68 -18.54 -1.47
CA LEU A 250 2.09 -17.76 -0.37
C LEU A 250 1.12 -16.69 -0.88
N TYR A 251 1.43 -16.11 -2.02
CA TYR A 251 0.63 -15.03 -2.60
C TYR A 251 -0.60 -15.53 -3.37
N ALA A 252 -0.59 -16.72 -3.94
CA ALA A 252 -1.67 -17.23 -4.77
C ALA A 252 -3.09 -17.16 -4.14
N PRO A 253 -3.30 -17.56 -2.86
CA PRO A 253 -4.63 -17.43 -2.25
C PRO A 253 -5.04 -15.97 -2.03
N VAL A 254 -4.10 -15.09 -1.70
CA VAL A 254 -4.34 -13.65 -1.53
C VAL A 254 -4.68 -13.00 -2.86
N LEU A 255 -3.97 -13.37 -3.92
CA LEU A 255 -4.25 -12.92 -5.28
C LEU A 255 -5.70 -13.22 -5.69
N LEU A 256 -6.17 -14.44 -5.43
CA LEU A 256 -7.54 -14.83 -5.75
C LEU A 256 -8.58 -13.96 -5.00
N SER A 257 -8.36 -13.70 -3.71
CA SER A 257 -9.23 -12.83 -2.91
C SER A 257 -9.29 -11.40 -3.46
N ILE A 258 -8.14 -10.84 -3.87
CA ILE A 258 -8.06 -9.50 -4.43
C ILE A 258 -8.72 -9.44 -5.82
N ILE A 259 -8.56 -10.47 -6.65
CA ILE A 259 -9.24 -10.53 -7.96
C ILE A 259 -10.75 -10.51 -7.78
N VAL A 260 -11.30 -11.31 -6.86
CA VAL A 260 -12.75 -11.33 -6.56
C VAL A 260 -13.23 -9.97 -6.05
N ALA A 261 -12.50 -9.35 -5.12
CA ALA A 261 -12.84 -8.02 -4.60
C ALA A 261 -12.84 -6.95 -5.69
N ASN A 262 -11.83 -6.96 -6.56
CA ASN A 262 -11.72 -6.00 -7.66
C ASN A 262 -12.78 -6.23 -8.77
N ALA A 263 -13.26 -7.47 -8.97
CA ALA A 263 -14.37 -7.72 -9.90
C ALA A 263 -15.64 -6.95 -9.46
N GLY A 264 -15.94 -6.90 -8.15
CA GLY A 264 -17.03 -6.07 -7.61
C GLY A 264 -16.86 -4.59 -7.97
N ILE A 265 -15.66 -4.04 -7.78
CA ILE A 265 -15.37 -2.64 -8.10
C ILE A 265 -15.58 -2.34 -9.60
N ILE A 266 -15.20 -3.23 -10.50
CA ILE A 266 -15.41 -3.08 -11.94
C ILE A 266 -16.91 -3.03 -12.26
N ILE A 267 -17.72 -3.92 -11.66
CA ILE A 267 -19.17 -3.95 -11.83
C ILE A 267 -19.79 -2.65 -11.33
N ASP A 268 -19.42 -2.20 -10.13
CA ASP A 268 -19.92 -0.95 -9.54
C ASP A 268 -19.61 0.26 -10.43
N ARG A 269 -18.39 0.36 -10.95
CA ARG A 269 -18.00 1.44 -11.88
C ARG A 269 -18.78 1.40 -13.18
N ASN A 270 -18.97 0.21 -13.77
CA ASN A 270 -19.73 0.05 -14.98
C ASN A 270 -21.21 0.46 -14.78
N LEU A 271 -21.84 0.03 -13.68
CA LEU A 271 -23.22 0.41 -13.37
C LEU A 271 -23.35 1.91 -13.11
N ALA A 272 -22.46 2.49 -12.31
CA ALA A 272 -22.46 3.93 -12.03
C ALA A 272 -22.28 4.78 -13.29
N SER A 273 -21.47 4.34 -14.25
CA SER A 273 -21.26 5.05 -15.53
C SER A 273 -22.52 5.18 -16.37
N ARG A 274 -23.52 4.30 -16.14
CA ARG A 274 -24.81 4.29 -16.86
C ARG A 274 -25.86 5.23 -16.27
N THR A 275 -25.58 5.87 -15.14
CA THR A 275 -26.54 6.78 -14.47
C THR A 275 -26.34 8.22 -14.92
N LEU A 276 -25.30 8.88 -14.43
CA LEU A 276 -24.97 10.27 -14.73
C LEU A 276 -23.47 10.41 -15.00
N PRO A 277 -23.03 11.33 -15.87
CA PRO A 277 -21.61 11.54 -16.15
C PRO A 277 -20.77 11.84 -14.90
N GLN A 278 -21.36 12.50 -13.88
CA GLN A 278 -20.72 12.88 -12.63
C GLN A 278 -20.81 11.80 -11.53
N ALA A 279 -21.62 10.76 -11.72
CA ALA A 279 -21.88 9.75 -10.68
C ALA A 279 -20.60 9.10 -10.15
N LEU A 280 -19.63 8.84 -11.02
CA LEU A 280 -18.34 8.26 -10.67
C LEU A 280 -17.50 9.20 -9.79
N THR A 281 -17.53 10.52 -10.07
CA THR A 281 -16.88 11.51 -9.20
C THR A 281 -17.53 11.55 -7.83
N TRP A 282 -18.85 11.59 -7.74
CA TRP A 282 -19.55 11.57 -6.46
C TRP A 282 -19.27 10.31 -5.65
N MET A 283 -19.29 9.14 -6.32
CA MET A 283 -18.99 7.87 -5.68
C MET A 283 -17.52 7.81 -5.19
N ALA A 284 -16.58 8.36 -5.96
CA ALA A 284 -15.18 8.44 -5.54
C ALA A 284 -15.01 9.34 -4.31
N ARG A 285 -15.64 10.52 -4.30
CA ARG A 285 -15.58 11.46 -3.15
C ARG A 285 -16.27 10.89 -1.91
N ALA A 286 -17.44 10.27 -2.06
CA ALA A 286 -18.13 9.60 -0.96
C ALA A 286 -17.27 8.48 -0.36
N THR A 287 -16.68 7.63 -1.19
CA THR A 287 -15.77 6.56 -0.75
C THR A 287 -14.54 7.13 -0.03
N GLU A 288 -13.94 8.21 -0.54
CA GLU A 288 -12.80 8.87 0.08
C GLU A 288 -13.14 9.40 1.48
N LEU A 289 -14.28 10.05 1.66
CA LEU A 289 -14.75 10.53 2.96
C LEU A 289 -15.00 9.40 3.95
N ILE A 290 -15.64 8.31 3.50
CA ILE A 290 -15.87 7.12 4.33
C ILE A 290 -14.53 6.51 4.75
N GLN A 291 -13.59 6.35 3.83
CA GLN A 291 -12.27 5.76 4.13
C GLN A 291 -11.44 6.62 5.09
N ILE A 292 -11.54 7.94 5.02
CA ILE A 292 -10.88 8.85 5.96
C ILE A 292 -11.45 8.64 7.36
N SER A 293 -12.77 8.68 7.49
CA SER A 293 -13.46 8.51 8.78
C SER A 293 -13.14 7.17 9.41
N LEU A 294 -13.31 6.07 8.67
CA LEU A 294 -12.98 4.72 9.12
C LEU A 294 -11.50 4.59 9.49
N GLY A 295 -10.62 5.17 8.69
CA GLY A 295 -9.20 5.07 8.91
C GLY A 295 -8.71 5.83 10.15
N LEU A 296 -9.24 7.03 10.42
CA LEU A 296 -8.88 7.81 11.60
C LEU A 296 -9.38 7.13 12.89
N VAL A 297 -10.63 6.69 12.89
CA VAL A 297 -11.24 6.03 14.05
C VAL A 297 -10.54 4.70 14.36
N SER A 298 -10.36 3.85 13.34
CA SER A 298 -9.69 2.55 13.51
C SER A 298 -8.26 2.70 14.00
N MET A 299 -7.53 3.71 13.51
CA MET A 299 -6.15 3.97 13.90
C MET A 299 -6.07 4.47 15.34
N ALA A 300 -6.94 5.42 15.73
CA ALA A 300 -6.97 5.97 17.09
C ALA A 300 -7.28 4.88 18.13
N ILE A 301 -8.27 4.04 17.86
CA ILE A 301 -8.68 2.96 18.76
C ILE A 301 -7.60 1.86 18.80
N SER A 302 -7.01 1.50 17.66
CA SER A 302 -5.91 0.53 17.60
C SER A 302 -4.71 0.99 18.41
N MET A 303 -4.33 2.27 18.32
CA MET A 303 -3.23 2.83 19.12
C MET A 303 -3.52 2.81 20.62
N ALA A 304 -4.77 3.01 21.04
CA ALA A 304 -5.16 3.00 22.45
C ALA A 304 -5.26 1.59 23.03
N VAL A 305 -5.79 0.64 22.27
CA VAL A 305 -6.17 -0.70 22.76
C VAL A 305 -5.06 -1.74 22.54
N LEU A 306 -4.31 -1.65 21.44
CA LEU A 306 -3.30 -2.64 21.06
C LEU A 306 -2.18 -2.82 22.11
N PRO A 307 -1.60 -1.75 22.70
CA PRO A 307 -0.57 -1.89 23.74
C PRO A 307 -1.08 -2.63 24.98
N THR A 308 -2.32 -2.38 25.37
CA THR A 308 -2.95 -3.05 26.51
C THR A 308 -3.22 -4.52 26.19
N LEU A 309 -3.76 -4.83 25.00
CA LEU A 309 -4.00 -6.22 24.58
C LEU A 309 -2.71 -7.02 24.44
N SER A 310 -1.62 -6.40 23.96
CA SER A 310 -0.34 -7.09 23.79
C SER A 310 0.35 -7.43 25.12
N GLN A 311 -0.05 -6.83 26.23
CA GLN A 311 0.48 -7.11 27.56
C GLN A 311 -0.33 -8.19 28.31
N ILE A 312 -1.50 -8.55 27.81
CA ILE A 312 -2.37 -9.56 28.44
C ILE A 312 -2.08 -10.94 27.83
N ASP A 313 -1.65 -11.89 28.63
CA ASP A 313 -1.58 -13.27 28.19
C ASP A 313 -3.00 -13.86 28.11
N ALA A 314 -3.48 -13.97 26.88
CA ALA A 314 -4.85 -14.46 26.60
C ALA A 314 -5.07 -15.92 27.07
N ARG A 315 -4.01 -16.68 27.34
CA ARG A 315 -4.11 -18.04 27.86
C ARG A 315 -4.35 -18.07 29.38
N VAL A 316 -3.89 -17.03 30.09
CA VAL A 316 -3.97 -16.95 31.57
C VAL A 316 -5.06 -15.98 32.00
N GLU A 317 -5.19 -14.82 31.31
CA GLU A 317 -6.12 -13.73 31.67
C GLU A 317 -7.22 -13.53 30.60
N LEU A 318 -7.87 -14.59 30.19
CA LEU A 318 -8.85 -14.57 29.08
C LEU A 318 -9.99 -13.54 29.32
N ASP A 319 -10.47 -13.38 30.53
CA ASP A 319 -11.57 -12.46 30.86
C ASP A 319 -11.14 -10.99 30.79
N ARG A 320 -9.90 -10.69 31.14
CA ARG A 320 -9.30 -9.37 30.99
C ARG A 320 -9.08 -9.04 29.51
N PHE A 321 -8.56 -9.99 28.75
CA PHE A 321 -8.42 -9.87 27.29
C PHE A 321 -9.77 -9.59 26.62
N LYS A 322 -10.80 -10.40 26.92
CA LYS A 322 -12.15 -10.21 26.39
C LYS A 322 -12.73 -8.83 26.73
N ARG A 323 -12.64 -8.40 27.99
CA ARG A 323 -13.15 -7.07 28.40
C ARG A 323 -12.46 -5.93 27.66
N THR A 324 -11.14 -5.96 27.53
CA THR A 324 -10.37 -4.95 26.81
C THR A 324 -10.71 -4.95 25.32
N PHE A 325 -10.78 -6.13 24.70
CA PHE A 325 -11.15 -6.29 23.30
C PHE A 325 -12.59 -5.82 23.02
N CYS A 326 -13.56 -6.27 23.81
CA CYS A 326 -14.96 -5.84 23.66
C CYS A 326 -15.14 -4.34 23.94
N GLY A 327 -14.37 -3.77 24.88
CA GLY A 327 -14.34 -2.33 25.13
C GLY A 327 -13.88 -1.55 23.91
N GLY A 328 -12.77 -1.96 23.29
CA GLY A 328 -12.30 -1.39 22.04
C GLY A 328 -13.31 -1.53 20.90
N LEU A 329 -13.92 -2.71 20.75
CA LEU A 329 -14.93 -2.95 19.72
C LEU A 329 -16.18 -2.07 19.91
N ARG A 330 -16.65 -1.89 21.14
CA ARG A 330 -17.78 -1.00 21.46
C ARG A 330 -17.45 0.46 21.11
N LEU A 331 -16.21 0.92 21.37
CA LEU A 331 -15.78 2.26 20.99
C LEU A 331 -15.77 2.44 19.47
N VAL A 332 -15.28 1.44 18.71
CA VAL A 332 -15.34 1.47 17.24
C VAL A 332 -16.77 1.61 16.76
N ILE A 333 -17.67 0.77 17.25
CA ILE A 333 -19.08 0.78 16.88
C ILE A 333 -19.74 2.13 17.25
N ALA A 334 -19.51 2.64 18.47
CA ALA A 334 -20.13 3.88 18.93
C ALA A 334 -19.65 5.15 18.19
N VAL A 335 -18.47 5.11 17.57
CA VAL A 335 -17.91 6.28 16.84
C VAL A 335 -18.19 6.19 15.35
N ILE A 336 -18.42 5.00 14.81
CA ILE A 336 -18.65 4.80 13.36
C ILE A 336 -20.14 4.83 13.01
N ILE A 337 -21.00 4.40 13.92
CA ILE A 337 -22.47 4.42 13.78
C ILE A 337 -23.04 5.67 14.41
#